data_af05a135752a52f7f462c5b90aee230f
#
_entry.id   af05a135752a52f7f462c5b90aee230f
#
_cell.length_a   1.000
_cell.length_b   1.000
_cell.length_c   1.000
_cell.angle_alpha   90.00
_cell.angle_beta   90.00
_cell.angle_gamma   90.00
#
_symmetry.space_group_name_H-M   'P 1'
#
loop_
_entity.id
_entity.type
_entity.pdbx_description
1 polymer ?
#
loop_
_entity_poly.entity_id
_entity_poly.type
_entity_poly.pdbx_seq_one_letter_code
_entity_poly.pdbx_strand_id
1 'polypeptide(L)'
;MNIGLGDRRKTILLIDADPHARAVLRTALEAARFSVGEAANNREGERTIQRIKPDAVLADLLADPSDAGLTISEWLRASGSSIPCYIVSTAGEALVGSVGLHELGVTGVFLKPVDAALVIQTLRTQLAVASCDYGHA
;
A
#
# COMPACT_ATOMS: atom_id res chain seq x y z
N MET A 1 -23.32 -9.08 16.63
CA MET A 1 -22.91 -8.93 16.52
C MET A 1 -22.32 -8.05 16.38
N ASN A 2 -21.91 -7.72 16.42
CA ASN A 2 -21.50 -7.00 16.18
C ASN A 2 -20.75 -6.84 15.78
N ILE A 3 -20.81 -7.00 16.02
CA ILE A 3 -20.16 -7.44 15.44
C ILE A 3 -19.50 -6.76 14.55
N GLY A 4 -19.81 -6.38 13.88
CA GLY A 4 -19.19 -5.74 12.80
C GLY A 4 -18.17 -4.74 13.13
N LEU A 5 -18.31 -4.05 14.19
CA LEU A 5 -17.36 -3.01 14.49
C LEU A 5 -15.98 -3.54 14.77
N GLY A 6 -15.91 -4.59 15.54
CA GLY A 6 -14.63 -5.14 15.91
C GLY A 6 -13.95 -5.84 14.75
N ASP A 7 -14.74 -6.22 13.75
CA ASP A 7 -14.19 -6.99 12.65
C ASP A 7 -13.90 -6.16 11.41
N ARG A 8 -14.10 -4.88 11.47
CA ARG A 8 -13.84 -4.07 10.30
C ARG A 8 -12.36 -4.12 9.96
N ARG A 9 -12.06 -4.61 8.79
CA ARG A 9 -10.69 -4.73 8.35
C ARG A 9 -10.23 -3.47 7.65
N LYS A 10 -8.94 -3.17 7.80
CA LYS A 10 -8.33 -2.12 7.00
C LYS A 10 -8.12 -2.64 5.59
N THR A 11 -8.29 -1.77 4.63
CA THR A 11 -8.18 -2.11 3.22
C THR A 11 -6.89 -1.59 2.64
N ILE A 12 -6.17 -2.47 1.97
CA ILE A 12 -4.89 -2.13 1.33
C ILE A 12 -5.06 -2.28 -0.17
N LEU A 13 -4.65 -1.28 -0.92
CA LEU A 13 -4.67 -1.36 -2.37
C LEU A 13 -3.27 -1.68 -2.87
N LEU A 14 -3.14 -2.72 -3.68
CA LEU A 14 -1.88 -3.11 -4.29
C LEU A 14 -1.90 -2.69 -5.76
N ILE A 15 -0.93 -1.89 -6.18
CA ILE A 15 -0.80 -1.48 -7.57
C ILE A 15 0.48 -2.08 -8.10
N ASP A 16 0.38 -3.04 -8.99
CA ASP A 16 1.52 -3.77 -9.52
C ASP A 16 1.10 -4.41 -10.84
N ALA A 17 1.90 -4.23 -11.87
CA ALA A 17 1.60 -4.80 -13.18
C ALA A 17 1.71 -6.32 -13.19
N ASP A 18 2.50 -6.89 -12.27
CA ASP A 18 2.71 -8.34 -12.22
C ASP A 18 1.64 -8.99 -11.37
N PRO A 19 0.71 -9.75 -11.99
CA PRO A 19 -0.36 -10.38 -11.21
C PRO A 19 0.15 -11.42 -10.23
N HIS A 20 1.29 -12.06 -10.52
CA HIS A 20 1.83 -13.04 -9.60
C HIS A 20 2.35 -12.36 -8.32
N ALA A 21 3.07 -11.28 -8.47
CA ALA A 21 3.57 -10.54 -7.32
C ALA A 21 2.41 -10.01 -6.47
N ARG A 22 1.36 -9.51 -7.14
CA ARG A 22 0.17 -9.06 -6.41
C ARG A 22 -0.46 -10.21 -5.63
N ALA A 23 -0.56 -11.38 -6.27
CA ALA A 23 -1.21 -12.53 -5.62
C ALA A 23 -0.46 -12.97 -4.38
N VAL A 24 0.87 -12.98 -4.45
CA VAL A 24 1.69 -13.40 -3.32
C VAL A 24 1.48 -12.44 -2.14
N LEU A 25 1.57 -11.16 -2.39
CA LEU A 25 1.43 -10.18 -1.32
C LEU A 25 -0.01 -10.12 -0.81
N ARG A 26 -0.97 -10.26 -1.71
CA ARG A 26 -2.37 -10.29 -1.32
C ARG A 26 -2.65 -11.44 -0.36
N THR A 27 -2.13 -12.63 -0.68
CA THR A 27 -2.34 -13.79 0.17
C THR A 27 -1.80 -13.53 1.58
N ALA A 28 -0.61 -12.95 1.68
CA ALA A 28 -0.01 -12.66 2.97
C ALA A 28 -0.82 -11.61 3.74
N LEU A 29 -1.28 -10.58 3.05
CA LEU A 29 -2.05 -9.53 3.71
C LEU A 29 -3.41 -10.02 4.17
N GLU A 30 -4.07 -10.84 3.36
CA GLU A 30 -5.36 -11.38 3.76
C GLU A 30 -5.22 -12.33 4.95
N ALA A 31 -4.13 -13.09 4.99
CA ALA A 31 -3.87 -13.94 6.14
C ALA A 31 -3.64 -13.11 7.40
N ALA A 32 -3.17 -11.89 7.25
CA ALA A 32 -2.97 -10.97 8.37
C ALA A 32 -4.21 -10.12 8.64
N ARG A 33 -5.33 -10.47 8.02
CA ARG A 33 -6.66 -9.89 8.27
C ARG A 33 -6.84 -8.49 7.68
N PHE A 34 -6.15 -8.21 6.58
CA PHE A 34 -6.44 -7.01 5.80
C PHE A 34 -7.38 -7.38 4.65
N SER A 35 -8.16 -6.42 4.21
CA SER A 35 -8.89 -6.56 2.95
C SER A 35 -7.97 -6.00 1.87
N VAL A 36 -7.99 -6.59 0.69
CA VAL A 36 -7.05 -6.21 -0.35
C VAL A 36 -7.77 -5.91 -1.66
N GLY A 37 -7.46 -4.74 -2.23
CA GLY A 37 -7.87 -4.43 -3.59
C GLY A 37 -6.64 -4.47 -4.48
N GLU A 38 -6.82 -4.62 -5.77
CA GLU A 38 -5.73 -4.74 -6.72
C GLU A 38 -5.94 -3.83 -7.93
N ALA A 39 -4.84 -3.33 -8.47
CA ALA A 39 -4.85 -2.59 -9.71
C ALA A 39 -3.56 -2.91 -10.46
N ALA A 40 -3.64 -2.94 -11.78
CA ALA A 40 -2.49 -3.30 -12.60
C ALA A 40 -1.63 -2.08 -12.97
N ASN A 41 -2.18 -0.89 -12.84
CA ASN A 41 -1.45 0.33 -13.20
C ASN A 41 -2.03 1.50 -12.41
N ASN A 42 -1.41 2.66 -12.57
CA ASN A 42 -1.80 3.84 -11.79
C ASN A 42 -3.21 4.33 -12.13
N ARG A 43 -3.61 4.24 -13.38
CA ARG A 43 -4.94 4.69 -13.76
C ARG A 43 -6.02 3.84 -13.10
N GLU A 44 -5.84 2.52 -13.11
CA GLU A 44 -6.75 1.66 -12.39
C GLU A 44 -6.70 1.93 -10.90
N GLY A 45 -5.50 2.22 -10.41
CA GLY A 45 -5.31 2.54 -8.99
C GLY A 45 -6.11 3.76 -8.59
N GLU A 46 -6.08 4.81 -9.39
CA GLU A 46 -6.85 6.02 -9.09
C GLU A 46 -8.34 5.74 -9.03
N ARG A 47 -8.85 4.99 -10.00
CA ARG A 47 -10.26 4.63 -10.01
C ARG A 47 -10.63 3.78 -8.81
N THR A 48 -9.77 2.85 -8.47
CA THR A 48 -10.03 1.96 -7.35
C THR A 48 -10.01 2.73 -6.04
N ILE A 49 -9.08 3.67 -5.88
CA ILE A 49 -9.02 4.49 -4.68
C ILE A 49 -10.33 5.26 -4.50
N GLN A 50 -10.86 5.82 -5.58
CA GLN A 50 -12.10 6.56 -5.49
C GLN A 50 -13.27 5.67 -5.12
N ARG A 51 -13.23 4.41 -5.56
CA ARG A 51 -14.33 3.48 -5.33
C ARG A 51 -14.29 2.85 -3.94
N ILE A 52 -13.13 2.37 -3.52
CA ILE A 52 -13.05 1.62 -2.26
C ILE A 52 -12.46 2.41 -1.10
N LYS A 53 -11.82 3.53 -1.38
CA LYS A 53 -11.21 4.38 -0.35
C LYS A 53 -10.35 3.58 0.61
N PRO A 54 -9.23 3.04 0.11
CA PRO A 54 -8.39 2.17 0.94
C PRO A 54 -7.75 2.95 2.08
N ASP A 55 -7.28 2.21 3.07
CA ASP A 55 -6.59 2.80 4.21
C ASP A 55 -5.11 3.01 3.93
N ALA A 56 -4.56 2.31 2.96
CA ALA A 56 -3.17 2.49 2.52
C ALA A 56 -3.01 1.96 1.11
N VAL A 57 -1.99 2.46 0.42
CA VAL A 57 -1.68 2.04 -0.95
C VAL A 57 -0.23 1.58 -1.00
N LEU A 58 0.01 0.44 -1.64
CA LEU A 58 1.34 -0.02 -1.98
C LEU A 58 1.44 -0.02 -3.50
N ALA A 59 2.33 0.77 -4.05
CA ALA A 59 2.46 0.92 -5.50
C ALA A 59 3.85 0.52 -5.95
N ASP A 60 3.92 -0.44 -6.87
CA ASP A 60 5.19 -0.82 -7.47
C ASP A 60 5.68 0.36 -8.30
N LEU A 61 6.91 0.76 -8.10
CA LEU A 61 7.50 1.87 -8.83
C LEU A 61 7.44 1.65 -10.33
N LEU A 62 7.47 0.42 -10.78
CA LEU A 62 7.45 0.09 -12.19
C LEU A 62 6.08 -0.37 -12.70
N ALA A 63 5.03 -0.18 -11.91
CA ALA A 63 3.70 -0.60 -12.31
C ALA A 63 3.26 0.10 -13.59
N ASP A 64 3.78 1.30 -13.81
CA ASP A 64 3.51 2.03 -15.04
C ASP A 64 4.82 2.71 -15.42
N PRO A 65 5.52 2.21 -16.44
CA PRO A 65 6.84 2.73 -16.77
C PRO A 65 6.90 4.23 -17.04
N SER A 66 5.83 4.82 -17.49
CA SER A 66 5.84 6.24 -17.78
C SER A 66 5.53 7.09 -16.56
N ASP A 67 4.77 6.56 -15.60
CA ASP A 67 4.35 7.32 -14.43
C ASP A 67 4.87 6.79 -13.12
N ALA A 68 4.99 5.49 -13.02
CA ALA A 68 5.48 4.82 -11.84
C ALA A 68 4.60 5.05 -10.60
N GLY A 69 5.05 4.56 -9.47
CA GLY A 69 4.29 4.72 -8.23
C GLY A 69 4.27 6.14 -7.71
N LEU A 70 5.23 6.96 -8.15
CA LEU A 70 5.28 8.35 -7.71
C LEU A 70 4.04 9.13 -8.17
N THR A 71 3.51 8.79 -9.32
CA THR A 71 2.32 9.47 -9.84
C THR A 71 1.12 9.26 -8.94
N ILE A 72 0.98 8.06 -8.39
CA ILE A 72 -0.12 7.80 -7.46
C ILE A 72 0.03 8.66 -6.20
N SER A 73 1.24 8.76 -5.69
CA SER A 73 1.49 9.57 -4.51
C SER A 73 1.17 11.04 -4.77
N GLU A 74 1.59 11.55 -5.92
CA GLU A 74 1.29 12.92 -6.28
C GLU A 74 -0.20 13.15 -6.44
N TRP A 75 -0.89 12.20 -7.05
CA TRP A 75 -2.32 12.30 -7.27
C TRP A 75 -3.07 12.33 -5.92
N LEU A 76 -2.66 11.47 -5.00
CA LEU A 76 -3.28 11.45 -3.67
C LEU A 76 -3.08 12.78 -2.97
N ARG A 77 -1.87 13.30 -3.03
CA ARG A 77 -1.54 14.55 -2.38
C ARG A 77 -2.34 15.70 -2.99
N ALA A 78 -2.44 15.74 -4.30
CA ALA A 78 -3.18 16.77 -5.00
C ALA A 78 -4.67 16.71 -4.68
N SER A 79 -5.17 15.52 -4.37
CA SER A 79 -6.57 15.33 -4.01
C SER A 79 -6.86 15.67 -2.55
N GLY A 80 -5.86 16.06 -1.79
CA GLY A 80 -6.03 16.34 -0.38
C GLY A 80 -6.18 15.10 0.48
N SER A 81 -5.80 13.95 -0.05
CA SER A 81 -5.93 12.69 0.67
C SER A 81 -4.80 12.51 1.67
N SER A 82 -5.11 11.93 2.83
CA SER A 82 -4.10 11.58 3.81
C SER A 82 -3.79 10.09 3.79
N ILE A 83 -4.25 9.37 2.80
CA ILE A 83 -4.00 7.93 2.69
C ILE A 83 -2.50 7.69 2.56
N PRO A 84 -1.89 6.88 3.44
CA PRO A 84 -0.46 6.56 3.31
C PRO A 84 -0.19 5.81 2.02
N CYS A 85 0.86 6.22 1.32
CA CYS A 85 1.26 5.59 0.07
C CYS A 85 2.69 5.12 0.19
N TYR A 86 2.89 3.81 -0.01
CA TYR A 86 4.21 3.20 0.03
C TYR A 86 4.61 2.78 -1.37
N ILE A 87 5.89 2.96 -1.67
CA ILE A 87 6.43 2.55 -2.95
C ILE A 87 7.19 1.25 -2.77
N VAL A 88 7.05 0.34 -3.72
CA VAL A 88 7.81 -0.91 -3.74
C VAL A 88 8.79 -0.82 -4.89
N SER A 89 10.08 -0.98 -4.63
CA SER A 89 11.08 -0.85 -5.68
C SER A 89 12.34 -1.61 -5.38
N THR A 90 13.22 -1.74 -6.37
CA THR A 90 14.55 -2.28 -6.13
C THR A 90 15.39 -1.21 -5.44
N ALA A 91 16.50 -1.63 -4.84
CA ALA A 91 17.37 -0.68 -4.18
C ALA A 91 17.90 0.39 -5.12
N GLY A 92 18.22 -0.01 -6.36
CA GLY A 92 18.71 0.97 -7.34
C GLY A 92 17.65 2.01 -7.70
N GLU A 93 16.42 1.56 -7.87
CA GLU A 93 15.33 2.47 -8.18
C GLU A 93 15.06 3.40 -7.01
N ALA A 94 15.13 2.88 -5.80
CA ALA A 94 14.88 3.68 -4.61
C ALA A 94 15.95 4.76 -4.44
N LEU A 95 17.21 4.44 -4.76
CA LEU A 95 18.27 5.41 -4.66
C LEU A 95 18.07 6.58 -5.62
N VAL A 96 17.68 6.26 -6.85
CA VAL A 96 17.47 7.31 -7.84
C VAL A 96 16.33 8.22 -7.45
N GLY A 97 15.27 7.64 -6.86
CA GLY A 97 14.10 8.42 -6.52
C GLY A 97 14.10 9.03 -5.13
N SER A 98 15.07 8.69 -4.30
CA SER A 98 14.97 9.00 -2.88
C SER A 98 14.90 10.48 -2.55
N VAL A 99 15.54 11.31 -3.37
CA VAL A 99 15.56 12.74 -3.09
C VAL A 99 14.15 13.36 -3.15
N GLY A 100 13.34 12.90 -4.08
CA GLY A 100 12.01 13.47 -4.25
C GLY A 100 10.90 12.76 -3.52
N LEU A 101 11.13 11.55 -3.03
CA LEU A 101 10.05 10.74 -2.46
C LEU A 101 9.35 11.40 -1.29
N HIS A 102 10.13 11.93 -0.38
CA HIS A 102 9.59 12.54 0.80
C HIS A 102 8.75 13.77 0.44
N GLU A 103 9.23 14.56 -0.49
CA GLU A 103 8.53 15.75 -0.90
C GLU A 103 7.23 15.44 -1.65
N LEU A 104 7.18 14.27 -2.26
CA LEU A 104 6.00 13.87 -3.00
C LEU A 104 4.94 13.21 -2.11
N GLY A 105 5.20 13.13 -0.82
CA GLY A 105 4.21 12.58 0.09
C GLY A 105 4.23 11.07 0.23
N VAL A 106 5.31 10.44 -0.22
CA VAL A 106 5.46 9.00 -0.05
C VAL A 106 5.74 8.71 1.42
N THR A 107 4.96 7.80 2.00
CA THR A 107 5.09 7.46 3.41
C THR A 107 6.32 6.62 3.68
N GLY A 108 6.67 5.74 2.75
CA GLY A 108 7.84 4.90 2.90
C GLY A 108 8.08 4.07 1.67
N VAL A 109 9.17 3.30 1.70
CA VAL A 109 9.59 2.46 0.57
C VAL A 109 9.87 1.06 1.08
N PHE A 110 9.35 0.06 0.37
CA PHE A 110 9.70 -1.33 0.62
C PHE A 110 10.58 -1.80 -0.53
N LEU A 111 11.72 -2.39 -0.19
CA LEU A 111 12.66 -2.85 -1.21
C LEU A 111 12.33 -4.28 -1.65
N LYS A 112 12.56 -4.55 -2.92
CA LYS A 112 12.41 -5.90 -3.46
C LYS A 112 13.67 -6.71 -3.18
N PRO A 113 13.56 -7.99 -2.92
CA PRO A 113 12.33 -8.76 -2.80
C PRO A 113 11.56 -8.36 -1.55
N VAL A 114 10.25 -8.22 -1.69
CA VAL A 114 9.44 -7.71 -0.60
C VAL A 114 9.32 -8.72 0.54
N ASP A 115 9.57 -8.24 1.74
CA ASP A 115 9.37 -9.04 2.95
C ASP A 115 7.94 -8.78 3.44
N ALA A 116 7.07 -9.73 3.22
CA ALA A 116 5.66 -9.57 3.58
C ALA A 116 5.48 -9.31 5.08
N ALA A 117 6.31 -9.92 5.92
CA ALA A 117 6.21 -9.72 7.36
C ALA A 117 6.50 -8.26 7.72
N LEU A 118 7.49 -7.67 7.06
CA LEU A 118 7.82 -6.27 7.30
C LEU A 118 6.69 -5.35 6.83
N VAL A 119 6.11 -5.65 5.67
CA VAL A 119 4.98 -4.87 5.15
C VAL A 119 3.83 -4.92 6.15
N ILE A 120 3.50 -6.11 6.62
CA ILE A 120 2.39 -6.30 7.55
C ILE A 120 2.65 -5.53 8.85
N GLN A 121 3.85 -5.64 9.38
CA GLN A 121 4.19 -4.95 10.61
C GLN A 121 4.11 -3.44 10.44
N THR A 122 4.62 -2.93 9.34
CA THR A 122 4.60 -1.51 9.06
C THR A 122 3.18 -0.99 8.93
N LEU A 123 2.33 -1.73 8.20
CA LEU A 123 0.95 -1.32 8.02
C LEU A 123 0.17 -1.36 9.32
N ARG A 124 0.40 -2.36 10.14
CA ARG A 124 -0.26 -2.42 11.44
C ARG A 124 0.09 -1.23 12.30
N THR A 125 1.36 -0.85 12.30
CA THR A 125 1.80 0.30 13.07
C THR A 125 1.21 1.59 12.50
N GLN A 126 1.30 1.75 11.19
CA GLN A 126 0.83 2.97 10.53
C GLN A 126 -0.68 3.16 10.70
N LEU A 127 -1.43 2.07 10.61
CA LEU A 127 -2.88 2.15 10.64
C LEU A 127 -3.46 1.88 12.02
N ALA A 128 -2.60 1.67 13.00
CA ALA A 128 -3.03 1.40 14.37
C ALA A 128 -4.00 0.23 14.42
N VAL A 129 -3.66 -0.83 13.67
CA VAL A 129 -4.52 -2.00 13.62
C VAL A 129 -4.50 -2.71 14.94
N ALA A 130 -5.64 -3.23 15.32
CA ALA A 130 -5.86 -3.80 16.63
C ALA A 130 -5.11 -5.08 16.91
N SER A 131 -4.23 -5.49 16.03
CA SER A 131 -3.46 -6.69 16.29
C SER A 131 -2.74 -6.62 17.61
N CYS A 132 -2.47 -5.43 18.08
CA CYS A 132 -1.77 -5.31 19.34
C CYS A 132 -2.71 -5.47 20.50
N ASP A 133 -3.97 -5.59 20.25
CA ASP A 133 -4.90 -5.67 21.32
C ASP A 133 -4.76 -6.88 22.13
N TYR A 134 -4.40 -7.99 21.49
CA TYR A 134 -4.30 -9.17 22.28
C TYR A 134 -3.18 -9.02 23.26
N GLY A 135 -2.33 -8.10 23.00
CA GLY A 135 -1.23 -7.92 23.89
C GLY A 135 -1.62 -7.24 25.13
N HIS A 136 -2.57 -6.36 25.06
CA HIS A 136 -2.82 -5.64 26.20
C HIS A 136 -3.92 -6.08 26.86
N ALA A 137 -4.34 -7.01 26.32
CA ALA A 137 -5.33 -7.49 27.15
C ALA A 137 -4.76 -7.42 28.48
#